data_0fdf92b4ffa19a15bc0ee75ba32f7df8
#
_entry.id   0fdf92b4ffa19a15bc0ee75ba32f7df8
#
_cell.length_a   1.000
_cell.length_b   1.000
_cell.length_c   1.000
_cell.angle_alpha   90.00
_cell.angle_beta   90.00
_cell.angle_gamma   90.00
#
_symmetry.space_group_name_H-M   'P 1'
#
loop_
_entity.id
_entity.type
_entity.pdbx_description
1 polymer ?
#
loop_
_entity_poly.entity_id
_entity_poly.type
_entity_poly.pdbx_seq_one_letter_code
_entity_poly.pdbx_strand_id
1 'polypeptide(L)'
;NILGNTSNDWWLSSVKLEAGDTQTAFADTDYGSELEKCKRYTQVWQESGHEHMPWTGAQVSTTRSLVIMFFEKEMRAAPSITKTDADWQIWVRGTTGCDITSITFDQISTVSGRLDCTHGSGGGAGEAVIFAHDGSGSTGTLILSAEL
;
A
#
# COMPACT_ATOMS: atom_id res chain seq x y z
N ASN A 1 14.78 -43.83 -7.96
CA ASN A 1 14.10 -42.69 -8.56
C ASN A 1 13.42 -41.86 -7.46
N ILE A 2 14.01 -40.71 -7.11
CA ILE A 2 13.53 -39.84 -6.00
C ILE A 2 12.15 -39.27 -6.34
N LEU A 3 11.84 -39.07 -7.60
CA LEU A 3 10.61 -38.44 -8.07
C LEU A 3 9.44 -39.43 -8.25
N GLY A 4 9.69 -40.73 -8.09
CA GLY A 4 8.66 -41.78 -8.27
C GLY A 4 7.87 -42.14 -7.01
N ASN A 5 8.15 -41.55 -5.87
CA ASN A 5 7.47 -41.82 -4.62
C ASN A 5 6.76 -40.56 -4.14
N THR A 6 5.43 -40.62 -4.06
CA THR A 6 4.55 -39.51 -3.63
C THR A 6 4.66 -39.19 -2.13
N SER A 7 5.38 -40.01 -1.38
CA SER A 7 5.62 -39.81 0.08
C SER A 7 6.98 -39.17 0.36
N ASN A 8 7.73 -38.80 -0.67
CA ASN A 8 9.01 -38.13 -0.50
C ASN A 8 8.83 -36.62 -0.59
N ASP A 9 8.96 -35.96 0.54
CA ASP A 9 9.09 -34.51 0.60
C ASP A 9 10.59 -34.15 0.55
N TRP A 10 10.92 -33.16 -0.25
CA TRP A 10 12.25 -32.58 -0.26
C TRP A 10 12.18 -31.05 -0.30
N TRP A 11 13.10 -30.46 0.40
CA TRP A 11 13.14 -29.01 0.58
C TRP A 11 14.35 -28.43 -0.16
N LEU A 12 14.13 -27.40 -0.95
CA LEU A 12 15.18 -26.66 -1.63
C LEU A 12 15.29 -25.29 -0.99
N SER A 13 16.48 -24.96 -0.49
CA SER A 13 16.79 -23.64 0.07
C SER A 13 18.09 -23.11 -0.51
N SER A 14 18.33 -21.81 -0.34
CA SER A 14 19.60 -21.18 -0.74
C SER A 14 19.94 -21.36 -2.23
N VAL A 15 18.94 -21.12 -3.09
CA VAL A 15 19.13 -21.17 -4.55
C VAL A 15 19.66 -19.84 -5.04
N LYS A 16 20.77 -19.88 -5.81
CA LYS A 16 21.36 -18.72 -6.45
C LYS A 16 21.43 -18.94 -7.96
N LEU A 17 20.95 -17.96 -8.71
CA LEU A 17 21.15 -17.87 -10.16
C LEU A 17 22.08 -16.70 -10.43
N GLU A 18 23.19 -16.94 -11.09
CA GLU A 18 24.15 -15.90 -11.49
C GLU A 18 24.61 -16.10 -12.93
N ALA A 19 24.89 -14.99 -13.61
CA ALA A 19 25.46 -15.00 -14.93
C ALA A 19 26.98 -15.13 -14.82
N GLY A 20 27.57 -16.04 -15.62
CA GLY A 20 29.02 -16.26 -15.66
C GLY A 20 29.38 -17.73 -15.57
N ASP A 21 30.65 -18.02 -15.68
CA ASP A 21 31.24 -19.34 -15.63
C ASP A 21 31.91 -19.68 -14.29
N THR A 22 31.95 -18.71 -13.38
CA THR A 22 32.54 -18.84 -12.04
C THR A 22 31.53 -18.69 -10.96
N GLN A 23 31.30 -19.75 -10.18
CA GLN A 23 30.40 -19.72 -9.04
C GLN A 23 30.96 -18.85 -7.91
N THR A 24 30.18 -17.88 -7.47
CA THR A 24 30.50 -17.09 -6.26
C THR A 24 29.82 -17.67 -5.01
N ALA A 25 30.38 -17.41 -3.83
CA ALA A 25 29.78 -17.87 -2.58
C ALA A 25 28.34 -17.40 -2.43
N PHE A 26 27.48 -18.25 -1.90
CA PHE A 26 26.14 -17.83 -1.48
C PHE A 26 26.28 -16.93 -0.27
N ALA A 27 25.79 -15.70 -0.40
CA ALA A 27 25.73 -14.76 0.71
C ALA A 27 24.28 -14.65 1.18
N ASP A 28 24.02 -15.00 2.44
CA ASP A 28 22.74 -14.73 3.07
C ASP A 28 22.60 -13.21 3.22
N THR A 29 21.52 -12.66 2.66
CA THR A 29 21.18 -11.27 2.86
C THR A 29 20.31 -11.14 4.12
N ASP A 30 20.58 -10.13 4.92
CA ASP A 30 19.74 -9.79 6.06
C ASP A 30 18.28 -9.51 5.63
N TYR A 31 17.32 -10.08 6.36
CA TYR A 31 15.90 -9.93 6.07
C TYR A 31 15.47 -8.45 5.94
N GLY A 32 15.97 -7.59 6.81
CA GLY A 32 15.67 -6.15 6.77
C GLY A 32 16.13 -5.50 5.48
N SER A 33 17.33 -5.85 5.03
CA SER A 33 17.88 -5.36 3.75
C SER A 33 17.08 -5.83 2.54
N GLU A 34 16.62 -7.08 2.54
CA GLU A 34 15.77 -7.61 1.46
C GLU A 34 14.38 -6.96 1.48
N LEU A 35 13.78 -6.79 2.66
CA LEU A 35 12.50 -6.09 2.80
C LEU A 35 12.56 -4.66 2.26
N GLU A 36 13.63 -3.93 2.57
CA GLU A 36 13.85 -2.58 2.07
C GLU A 36 13.98 -2.53 0.54
N LYS A 37 14.59 -3.54 -0.06
CA LYS A 37 14.63 -3.66 -1.53
C LYS A 37 13.24 -3.95 -2.10
N CYS A 38 12.47 -4.85 -1.48
CA CYS A 38 11.10 -5.19 -1.91
C CYS A 38 10.16 -3.98 -1.83
N LYS A 39 10.26 -3.15 -0.80
CA LYS A 39 9.46 -1.91 -0.65
C LYS A 39 9.64 -0.91 -1.78
N ARG A 40 10.71 -0.99 -2.55
CA ARG A 40 10.91 -0.15 -3.76
C ARG A 40 10.01 -0.57 -4.93
N TYR A 41 9.47 -1.78 -4.89
CA TYR A 41 8.59 -2.32 -5.93
C TYR A 41 7.15 -2.41 -5.49
N THR A 42 6.93 -2.78 -4.21
CA THR A 42 5.57 -2.97 -3.69
C THR A 42 5.49 -2.48 -2.25
N GLN A 43 4.47 -1.69 -1.95
CA GLN A 43 4.10 -1.30 -0.58
C GLN A 43 2.63 -1.60 -0.37
N VAL A 44 2.30 -2.14 0.80
CA VAL A 44 0.95 -2.61 1.12
C VAL A 44 0.52 -2.02 2.45
N TRP A 45 -0.66 -1.42 2.47
CA TRP A 45 -1.37 -1.03 3.68
C TRP A 45 -2.66 -1.83 3.75
N GLN A 46 -2.83 -2.53 4.84
CA GLN A 46 -4.03 -3.33 5.13
C GLN A 46 -4.49 -3.02 6.54
N GLU A 47 -5.76 -2.68 6.69
CA GLU A 47 -6.38 -2.39 7.96
C GLU A 47 -7.74 -3.07 8.07
N SER A 48 -8.13 -3.43 9.30
CA SER A 48 -9.39 -4.10 9.59
C SER A 48 -10.15 -3.49 10.78
N GLY A 49 -9.62 -2.42 11.36
CA GLY A 49 -10.21 -1.69 12.49
C GLY A 49 -10.40 -0.22 12.14
N HIS A 50 -10.89 0.60 13.08
CA HIS A 50 -10.96 2.06 12.91
C HIS A 50 -9.57 2.72 13.04
N GLU A 51 -8.61 2.25 12.26
CA GLU A 51 -7.25 2.77 12.31
C GLU A 51 -7.09 3.99 11.41
N HIS A 52 -6.47 5.03 11.96
CA HIS A 52 -6.12 6.22 11.20
C HIS A 52 -4.80 5.99 10.47
N MET A 53 -4.84 6.13 9.16
CA MET A 53 -3.61 6.15 8.37
C MET A 53 -2.84 7.46 8.62
N PRO A 54 -1.50 7.46 8.51
CA PRO A 54 -0.69 8.65 8.76
C PRO A 54 -0.83 9.72 7.65
N TRP A 55 -1.92 9.69 6.89
CA TRP A 55 -2.15 10.58 5.77
C TRP A 55 -3.24 11.58 6.07
N THR A 56 -2.92 12.82 5.82
CA THR A 56 -3.80 13.95 6.05
C THR A 56 -4.00 14.76 4.79
N GLY A 57 -5.03 15.59 4.80
CA GLY A 57 -5.37 16.41 3.67
C GLY A 57 -6.38 17.50 4.01
N ALA A 58 -7.08 17.95 3.00
CA ALA A 58 -8.13 18.95 3.14
C ALA A 58 -9.34 18.63 2.27
N GLN A 59 -10.51 19.02 2.75
CA GLN A 59 -11.72 19.01 1.94
C GLN A 59 -11.69 20.09 0.84
N VAL A 60 -12.06 19.69 -0.35
CA VAL A 60 -12.28 20.59 -1.50
C VAL A 60 -13.74 21.02 -1.56
N SER A 61 -14.64 20.12 -1.17
CA SER A 61 -16.08 20.36 -1.08
C SER A 61 -16.70 19.47 0.02
N THR A 62 -17.98 19.56 0.22
CA THR A 62 -18.70 18.72 1.20
C THR A 62 -18.66 17.22 0.90
N THR A 63 -18.23 16.82 -0.31
CA THR A 63 -18.22 15.41 -0.77
C THR A 63 -16.91 15.00 -1.40
N ARG A 64 -15.86 15.83 -1.31
CA ARG A 64 -14.58 15.56 -1.96
C ARG A 64 -13.43 16.04 -1.09
N SER A 65 -12.43 15.18 -0.90
CA SER A 65 -11.23 15.47 -0.14
C SER A 65 -9.98 15.06 -0.91
N LEU A 66 -8.91 15.82 -0.73
CA LEU A 66 -7.59 15.52 -1.25
C LEU A 66 -6.69 15.15 -0.09
N VAL A 67 -6.08 13.97 -0.15
CA VAL A 67 -5.19 13.43 0.89
C VAL A 67 -3.82 13.19 0.29
N ILE A 68 -2.77 13.63 0.96
CA ILE A 68 -1.39 13.38 0.55
C ILE A 68 -0.90 12.09 1.22
N MET A 69 -0.49 11.15 0.39
CA MET A 69 0.09 9.88 0.77
C MET A 69 1.60 9.92 0.58
N PHE A 70 2.37 9.73 1.64
CA PHE A 70 3.81 9.54 1.57
C PHE A 70 4.13 8.06 1.60
N PHE A 71 5.07 7.64 0.76
CA PHE A 71 5.51 6.25 0.70
C PHE A 71 6.53 5.97 1.80
N GLU A 72 6.51 4.76 2.36
CA GLU A 72 7.49 4.35 3.38
C GLU A 72 8.91 4.33 2.85
N LYS A 73 9.06 4.02 1.56
CA LYS A 73 10.32 3.98 0.85
C LYS A 73 10.14 4.56 -0.54
N GLU A 74 11.15 5.27 -1.04
CA GLU A 74 11.18 5.71 -2.43
C GLU A 74 11.02 4.50 -3.36
N MET A 75 9.99 4.53 -4.19
CA MET A 75 9.69 3.48 -5.15
C MET A 75 10.57 3.60 -6.39
N ARG A 76 10.77 2.50 -7.09
CA ARG A 76 11.61 2.43 -8.28
C ARG A 76 11.09 3.31 -9.43
N ALA A 77 9.79 3.39 -9.56
CA ALA A 77 9.08 4.19 -10.55
C ALA A 77 7.79 4.74 -9.90
N ALA A 78 7.13 5.68 -10.57
CA ALA A 78 5.80 6.11 -10.14
C ALA A 78 4.84 4.91 -10.14
N PRO A 79 4.26 4.53 -8.99
CA PRO A 79 3.48 3.30 -8.88
C PRO A 79 2.07 3.44 -9.42
N SER A 80 1.49 2.29 -9.79
CA SER A 80 0.04 2.11 -9.86
C SER A 80 -0.53 1.76 -8.49
N ILE A 81 -1.84 1.95 -8.30
CA ILE A 81 -2.54 1.58 -7.07
C ILE A 81 -3.60 0.52 -7.34
N THR A 82 -3.62 -0.52 -6.51
CA THR A 82 -4.75 -1.43 -6.36
C THR A 82 -5.37 -1.18 -4.99
N LYS A 83 -6.68 -1.05 -4.91
CA LYS A 83 -7.37 -0.60 -3.71
C LYS A 83 -8.77 -1.17 -3.60
N THR A 84 -9.28 -1.20 -2.37
CA THR A 84 -10.71 -1.29 -2.06
C THR A 84 -11.22 0.12 -1.76
N ASP A 85 -12.36 0.53 -2.31
CA ASP A 85 -12.90 1.87 -2.08
C ASP A 85 -13.82 1.92 -0.84
N ALA A 86 -14.69 0.94 -0.69
CA ALA A 86 -15.76 0.94 0.31
C ALA A 86 -15.31 0.69 1.75
N ASP A 87 -14.05 0.30 1.96
CA ASP A 87 -13.51 0.00 3.30
C ASP A 87 -12.80 1.20 3.96
N TRP A 88 -12.87 2.38 3.31
CA TRP A 88 -12.15 3.56 3.76
C TRP A 88 -13.09 4.73 4.05
N GLN A 89 -12.68 5.55 4.98
CA GLN A 89 -13.39 6.78 5.39
C GLN A 89 -12.47 8.00 5.37
N ILE A 90 -13.07 9.15 5.18
CA ILE A 90 -12.48 10.44 5.49
C ILE A 90 -13.03 10.93 6.82
N TRP A 91 -12.16 11.14 7.80
CA TRP A 91 -12.52 11.78 9.06
C TRP A 91 -12.28 13.28 8.96
N VAL A 92 -13.39 14.02 9.05
CA VAL A 92 -13.37 15.48 9.00
C VAL A 92 -13.22 16.03 10.40
N ARG A 93 -12.27 16.92 10.64
CA ARG A 93 -11.94 17.50 11.96
C ARG A 93 -11.68 16.44 13.05
N GLY A 94 -11.41 15.19 12.67
CA GLY A 94 -11.25 14.08 13.62
C GLY A 94 -12.52 13.65 14.36
N THR A 95 -13.69 14.09 13.94
CA THR A 95 -14.97 13.81 14.66
C THR A 95 -16.07 13.22 13.79
N THR A 96 -16.02 13.41 12.48
CA THR A 96 -17.06 12.93 11.55
C THR A 96 -16.44 12.04 10.50
N GLY A 97 -16.79 10.74 10.53
CA GLY A 97 -16.44 9.78 9.49
C GLY A 97 -17.39 9.90 8.31
N CYS A 98 -16.83 9.94 7.09
CA CYS A 98 -17.58 9.97 5.84
C CYS A 98 -17.08 8.83 4.96
N ASP A 99 -17.95 7.87 4.67
CA ASP A 99 -17.59 6.69 3.86
C ASP A 99 -17.17 7.09 2.46
N ILE A 100 -16.04 6.55 2.02
CA ILE A 100 -15.51 6.80 0.69
C ILE A 100 -16.29 5.96 -0.31
N THR A 101 -16.71 6.58 -1.39
CA THR A 101 -17.37 5.92 -2.51
C THR A 101 -16.45 5.70 -3.70
N SER A 102 -15.38 6.48 -3.81
CA SER A 102 -14.38 6.34 -4.86
C SER A 102 -13.08 7.00 -4.46
N ILE A 103 -11.97 6.37 -4.78
CA ILE A 103 -10.62 6.91 -4.65
C ILE A 103 -9.98 6.98 -6.03
N THR A 104 -9.42 8.13 -6.38
CA THR A 104 -8.55 8.28 -7.55
C THR A 104 -7.14 8.60 -7.09
N PHE A 105 -6.15 7.96 -7.68
CA PHE A 105 -4.74 8.20 -7.36
C PHE A 105 -4.10 9.02 -8.46
N ASP A 106 -3.66 10.22 -8.15
CA ASP A 106 -3.07 11.16 -9.10
C ASP A 106 -1.85 11.90 -8.53
N GLN A 107 -1.24 12.76 -9.35
CA GLN A 107 -0.02 13.50 -9.00
C GLN A 107 1.05 12.61 -8.36
N ILE A 108 1.32 11.48 -9.00
CA ILE A 108 2.14 10.40 -8.50
C ILE A 108 3.61 10.68 -8.81
N SER A 109 4.46 10.50 -7.80
CA SER A 109 5.91 10.50 -7.90
C SER A 109 6.48 9.17 -7.38
N THR A 110 7.80 9.08 -7.24
CA THR A 110 8.46 7.92 -6.61
C THR A 110 8.40 7.94 -5.07
N VAL A 111 8.01 9.05 -4.47
CA VAL A 111 8.01 9.25 -3.00
C VAL A 111 6.64 9.56 -2.42
N SER A 112 5.70 9.98 -3.23
CA SER A 112 4.37 10.39 -2.79
C SER A 112 3.35 10.33 -3.90
N GLY A 113 2.07 10.33 -3.53
CA GLY A 113 0.94 10.48 -4.41
C GLY A 113 -0.20 11.22 -3.73
N ARG A 114 -1.21 11.60 -4.50
CA ARG A 114 -2.42 12.21 -3.97
C ARG A 114 -3.60 11.28 -4.17
N LEU A 115 -4.33 11.01 -3.09
CA LEU A 115 -5.63 10.36 -3.12
C LEU A 115 -6.71 11.43 -3.25
N ASP A 116 -7.46 11.38 -4.31
CA ASP A 116 -8.65 12.19 -4.54
C ASP A 116 -9.87 11.33 -4.17
N CYS A 117 -10.44 11.61 -3.02
CA CYS A 117 -11.48 10.81 -2.40
C CYS A 117 -12.86 11.47 -2.57
N THR A 118 -13.77 10.78 -3.23
CA THR A 118 -15.20 11.12 -3.21
C THR A 118 -15.86 10.35 -2.06
N HIS A 119 -16.65 11.03 -1.25
CA HIS A 119 -17.24 10.46 -0.03
C HIS A 119 -18.63 11.02 0.27
N GLY A 120 -19.30 10.47 1.28
CA GLY A 120 -20.56 10.98 1.80
C GLY A 120 -20.42 12.43 2.26
N SER A 121 -21.55 13.14 2.35
CA SER A 121 -21.57 14.54 2.75
C SER A 121 -21.11 14.74 4.19
N GLY A 122 -20.16 15.63 4.41
CA GLY A 122 -19.64 15.99 5.73
C GLY A 122 -18.66 17.14 5.66
N GLY A 123 -18.77 18.07 6.61
CA GLY A 123 -17.89 19.24 6.70
C GLY A 123 -18.01 20.25 5.55
N GLY A 124 -16.96 20.97 5.28
CA GLY A 124 -16.91 22.02 4.27
C GLY A 124 -15.52 22.23 3.68
N ALA A 125 -15.43 22.96 2.57
CA ALA A 125 -14.17 23.25 1.91
C ALA A 125 -13.16 23.91 2.86
N GLY A 126 -11.91 23.46 2.79
CA GLY A 126 -10.81 23.96 3.61
C GLY A 126 -10.65 23.26 4.97
N GLU A 127 -11.54 22.34 5.33
CA GLU A 127 -11.40 21.60 6.57
C GLU A 127 -10.35 20.51 6.49
N ALA A 128 -9.59 20.32 7.57
CA ALA A 128 -8.60 19.27 7.69
C ALA A 128 -9.27 17.88 7.73
N VAL A 129 -8.66 16.92 7.05
CA VAL A 129 -9.12 15.54 7.01
C VAL A 129 -8.02 14.55 7.33
N ILE A 130 -8.43 13.39 7.84
CA ILE A 130 -7.58 12.23 8.08
C ILE A 130 -8.16 11.07 7.28
N PHE A 131 -7.31 10.31 6.62
CA PHE A 131 -7.69 9.08 5.95
C PHE A 131 -7.68 7.93 6.96
N ALA A 132 -8.72 7.12 6.99
CA ALA A 132 -8.88 6.04 7.96
C ALA A 132 -9.63 4.84 7.36
N HIS A 133 -9.53 3.69 8.02
CA HIS A 133 -10.40 2.55 7.76
C HIS A 133 -11.78 2.78 8.39
N ASP A 134 -12.84 2.27 7.78
CA ASP A 134 -14.24 2.49 8.20
C ASP A 134 -14.68 1.65 9.41
N GLY A 135 -13.89 0.63 9.78
CA GLY A 135 -14.21 -0.31 10.87
C GLY A 135 -15.35 -1.27 10.58
N SER A 136 -15.70 -1.47 9.32
CA SER A 136 -16.79 -2.36 8.88
C SER A 136 -16.56 -3.85 9.16
N GLY A 137 -15.33 -4.23 9.58
CA GLY A 137 -14.93 -5.62 9.79
C GLY A 137 -14.44 -6.32 8.52
N SER A 138 -14.51 -5.68 7.36
CA SER A 138 -13.78 -6.07 6.15
C SER A 138 -12.32 -5.63 6.24
N THR A 139 -11.51 -5.99 5.27
CA THR A 139 -10.10 -5.57 5.22
C THR A 139 -9.93 -4.54 4.11
N GLY A 140 -9.71 -3.29 4.52
CA GLY A 140 -9.31 -2.23 3.61
C GLY A 140 -7.89 -2.48 3.10
N THR A 141 -7.70 -2.39 1.80
CA THR A 141 -6.40 -2.66 1.17
C THR A 141 -6.01 -1.55 0.21
N LEU A 142 -4.78 -1.09 0.34
CA LEU A 142 -4.10 -0.22 -0.61
C LEU A 142 -2.75 -0.85 -0.97
N ILE A 143 -2.54 -1.15 -2.24
CA ILE A 143 -1.29 -1.73 -2.74
C ILE A 143 -0.73 -0.80 -3.80
N LEU A 144 0.49 -0.34 -3.58
CA LEU A 144 1.29 0.36 -4.59
C LEU A 144 2.20 -0.64 -5.27
N SER A 145 2.23 -0.62 -6.61
CA SER A 145 3.11 -1.46 -7.41
C SER A 145 3.86 -0.62 -8.44
N ALA A 146 5.19 -0.72 -8.42
CA ALA A 146 6.11 -0.09 -9.37
C ALA A 146 6.82 -1.17 -10.20
N GLU A 147 6.07 -2.17 -10.64
CA GLU A 147 6.60 -3.20 -11.54
C GLU A 147 6.94 -2.63 -12.93
N LEU A 148 7.75 -3.37 -13.66
CA LEU A 148 8.23 -3.03 -15.01
C LEU A 148 7.14 -3.23 -16.08
#